data_8ba594577baff5f16f14f51863097dc3
#
_entry.id   8ba594577baff5f16f14f51863097dc3
#
_cell.length_a   1.000
_cell.length_b   1.000
_cell.length_c   1.000
_cell.angle_alpha   90.00
_cell.angle_beta   90.00
_cell.angle_gamma   90.00
#
_symmetry.space_group_name_H-M   'P 1'
#
loop_
_entity.id
_entity.type
_entity.pdbx_description
1 polymer ?
#
loop_
_entity_poly.entity_id
_entity_poly.type
_entity_poly.pdbx_seq_one_letter_code
_entity_poly.pdbx_strand_id
1 'polypeptide(L)'
;PETEQKATEVQPENIIMIMNESLADFESVADLKTDSEILPYIRSMDENVKHGNLHVPTYGGGTAKSEYEALTGNSISFLPSGSVPYELYVRDPEYGMADILKSQGYYTIAMHPNHAHNWNRDQVYPEMGFDEFISLSNWGDQYTDKVRTFISDQSAYDKIISLCEEKEKGQKLF
;
A
#
# COMPACT_ATOMS: atom_id res chain seq x y z
N PRO A 1 42.90 -16.11 -2.49
CA PRO A 1 41.82 -15.77 -3.37
C PRO A 1 40.53 -15.98 -2.61
N GLU A 2 39.96 -14.89 -2.14
CA GLU A 2 38.66 -14.87 -1.48
C GLU A 2 37.63 -15.12 -2.57
N THR A 3 36.92 -16.23 -2.45
CA THR A 3 35.76 -16.54 -3.28
C THR A 3 34.61 -15.66 -2.78
N GLU A 4 34.35 -14.58 -3.50
CA GLU A 4 33.10 -13.84 -3.34
C GLU A 4 31.95 -14.80 -3.61
N GLN A 5 31.29 -15.26 -2.57
CA GLN A 5 29.98 -15.87 -2.70
C GLN A 5 29.02 -14.78 -3.18
N LYS A 6 28.70 -14.79 -4.48
CA LYS A 6 27.52 -14.08 -4.99
C LYS A 6 26.32 -14.57 -4.20
N ALA A 7 25.78 -13.75 -3.34
CA ALA A 7 24.46 -13.97 -2.76
C ALA A 7 23.51 -14.19 -3.95
N THR A 8 22.88 -15.34 -4.00
CA THR A 8 21.78 -15.59 -4.93
C THR A 8 20.68 -14.62 -4.51
N GLU A 9 20.43 -13.63 -5.33
CA GLU A 9 19.35 -12.66 -5.15
C GLU A 9 18.04 -13.42 -5.26
N VAL A 10 17.47 -13.79 -4.12
CA VAL A 10 16.14 -14.44 -4.08
C VAL A 10 15.13 -13.34 -4.36
N GLN A 11 14.55 -13.36 -5.55
CA GLN A 11 13.46 -12.48 -5.91
C GLN A 11 12.19 -12.92 -5.15
N PRO A 12 11.53 -12.04 -4.40
CA PRO A 12 10.30 -12.40 -3.69
C PRO A 12 9.21 -12.83 -4.67
N GLU A 13 8.41 -13.82 -4.28
CA GLU A 13 7.28 -14.26 -5.11
C GLU A 13 6.19 -13.20 -5.21
N ASN A 14 5.87 -12.54 -4.10
CA ASN A 14 4.91 -11.46 -4.03
C ASN A 14 5.47 -10.32 -3.22
N ILE A 15 5.02 -9.12 -3.53
CA ILE A 15 5.28 -7.91 -2.76
C ILE A 15 3.93 -7.32 -2.37
N ILE A 16 3.69 -7.15 -1.09
CA ILE A 16 2.44 -6.58 -0.58
C ILE A 16 2.78 -5.29 0.16
N MET A 17 2.27 -4.19 -0.36
CA MET A 17 2.40 -2.88 0.25
C MET A 17 1.05 -2.46 0.84
N ILE A 18 1.00 -2.26 2.15
CA ILE A 18 -0.23 -1.90 2.85
C ILE A 18 -0.06 -0.50 3.45
N MET A 19 -0.92 0.42 3.02
CA MET A 19 -1.07 1.71 3.67
C MET A 19 -2.22 1.63 4.69
N ASN A 20 -1.86 1.52 5.96
CA ASN A 20 -2.82 1.59 7.05
C ASN A 20 -3.06 3.06 7.41
N GLU A 21 -4.14 3.62 6.88
CA GLU A 21 -4.49 5.01 7.12
C GLU A 21 -4.81 5.25 8.61
N SER A 22 -4.32 6.37 9.13
CA SER A 22 -4.53 6.78 10.53
C SER A 22 -3.97 5.81 11.58
N LEU A 23 -3.18 4.81 11.21
CA LEU A 23 -2.47 3.98 12.17
C LEU A 23 -1.32 4.77 12.79
N ALA A 24 -1.36 4.93 14.10
CA ALA A 24 -0.28 5.53 14.86
C ALA A 24 -0.01 4.75 16.15
N ASP A 25 1.24 4.61 16.50
CA ASP A 25 1.64 4.13 17.81
C ASP A 25 1.56 5.28 18.82
N PHE A 26 0.39 5.44 19.42
CA PHE A 26 0.14 6.52 20.38
C PHE A 26 1.04 6.45 21.63
N GLU A 27 1.50 5.27 22.00
CA GLU A 27 2.43 5.10 23.13
C GLU A 27 3.83 5.63 22.80
N SER A 28 4.20 5.66 21.53
CA SER A 28 5.50 6.21 21.10
C SER A 28 5.49 7.73 20.93
N VAL A 29 4.32 8.34 20.69
CA VAL A 29 4.19 9.79 20.43
C VAL A 29 3.64 10.58 21.60
N ALA A 30 3.08 9.91 22.61
CA ALA A 30 2.54 10.54 23.81
C ALA A 30 2.72 9.64 25.03
N ASP A 31 2.90 10.24 26.21
CA ASP A 31 2.94 9.48 27.49
C ASP A 31 1.52 9.05 27.87
N LEU A 32 0.97 8.13 27.09
CA LEU A 32 -0.36 7.56 27.33
C LEU A 32 -0.24 6.32 28.23
N LYS A 33 -1.07 6.30 29.26
CA LYS A 33 -1.26 5.11 30.09
C LYS A 33 -2.53 4.42 29.62
N THR A 34 -2.37 3.20 29.12
CA THR A 34 -3.45 2.36 28.63
C THR A 34 -3.57 1.10 29.50
N ASP A 35 -4.77 0.54 29.59
CA ASP A 35 -5.01 -0.69 30.36
C ASP A 35 -4.46 -1.93 29.65
N SER A 36 -4.13 -1.81 28.37
CA SER A 36 -3.55 -2.86 27.54
C SER A 36 -2.66 -2.24 26.46
N GLU A 37 -1.71 -3.00 25.98
CA GLU A 37 -0.84 -2.61 24.86
C GLU A 37 -1.67 -2.31 23.59
N ILE A 38 -1.35 -1.21 22.90
CA ILE A 38 -2.16 -0.73 21.76
C ILE A 38 -1.87 -1.56 20.50
N LEU A 39 -0.62 -1.94 20.25
CA LEU A 39 -0.19 -2.65 19.04
C LEU A 39 0.60 -3.93 19.40
N PRO A 40 0.02 -4.86 20.19
CA PRO A 40 0.77 -5.98 20.75
C PRO A 40 1.37 -6.89 19.66
N TYR A 41 0.63 -7.16 18.60
CA TYR A 41 1.10 -8.00 17.51
C TYR A 41 2.28 -7.36 16.75
N ILE A 42 2.16 -6.10 16.36
CA ILE A 42 3.24 -5.40 15.63
C ILE A 42 4.50 -5.31 16.48
N ARG A 43 4.37 -5.07 17.77
CA ARG A 43 5.51 -4.98 18.71
C ARG A 43 6.14 -6.34 19.02
N SER A 44 5.38 -7.43 18.90
CA SER A 44 5.90 -8.78 19.11
C SER A 44 6.68 -9.34 17.92
N MET A 45 6.62 -8.68 16.76
CA MET A 45 7.37 -9.12 15.58
C MET A 45 8.87 -8.83 15.78
N ASP A 46 9.70 -9.87 15.73
CA ASP A 46 11.16 -9.77 15.93
C ASP A 46 11.98 -10.45 14.83
N GLU A 47 11.43 -11.48 14.17
CA GLU A 47 12.13 -12.22 13.12
C GLU A 47 11.78 -11.69 11.72
N ASN A 48 12.80 -11.47 10.88
CA ASN A 48 12.67 -11.00 9.49
C ASN A 48 11.91 -9.68 9.34
N VAL A 49 11.92 -8.85 10.37
CA VAL A 49 11.18 -7.58 10.43
C VAL A 49 12.15 -6.41 10.58
N LYS A 50 11.79 -5.29 9.97
CA LYS A 50 12.43 -4.00 10.20
C LYS A 50 11.37 -3.00 10.65
N HIS A 51 11.62 -2.35 11.76
CA HIS A 51 10.78 -1.27 12.29
C HIS A 51 11.44 0.09 12.08
N GLY A 52 10.62 1.12 11.95
CA GLY A 52 11.11 2.49 11.86
C GLY A 52 9.96 3.48 11.85
N ASN A 53 10.28 4.75 12.10
CA ASN A 53 9.32 5.83 12.00
C ASN A 53 9.28 6.33 10.56
N LEU A 54 8.09 6.32 9.96
CA LEU A 54 7.84 6.90 8.65
C LEU A 54 7.36 8.35 8.81
N HIS A 55 8.12 9.28 8.26
CA HIS A 55 7.69 10.67 8.17
C HIS A 55 6.88 10.86 6.89
N VAL A 56 5.60 11.16 7.06
CA VAL A 56 4.69 11.38 5.92
C VAL A 56 4.53 12.87 5.63
N PRO A 57 4.27 13.26 4.37
CA PRO A 57 4.22 14.67 3.97
C PRO A 57 2.92 15.35 4.35
N THR A 58 2.02 14.65 5.04
CA THR A 58 0.69 15.15 5.38
C THR A 58 0.48 15.28 6.88
N TYR A 59 -0.25 16.29 7.24
CA TYR A 59 -0.69 16.52 8.61
C TYR A 59 -2.20 16.35 8.66
N GLY A 60 -2.67 15.25 9.25
CA GLY A 60 -4.10 15.00 9.46
C GLY A 60 -4.90 14.80 8.18
N GLY A 61 -4.93 13.59 7.64
CA GLY A 61 -5.65 13.23 6.41
C GLY A 61 -4.86 13.49 5.13
N GLY A 62 -5.50 13.30 3.96
CA GLY A 62 -4.84 13.48 2.67
C GLY A 62 -3.96 12.31 2.26
N THR A 63 -4.39 11.08 2.51
CA THR A 63 -3.70 9.81 2.24
C THR A 63 -3.13 9.72 0.83
N ALA A 64 -3.85 10.22 -0.18
CA ALA A 64 -3.41 10.24 -1.57
C ALA A 64 -2.06 10.95 -1.79
N LYS A 65 -1.66 11.85 -0.91
CA LYS A 65 -0.35 12.51 -0.96
C LYS A 65 0.77 11.56 -0.55
N SER A 66 0.56 10.81 0.52
CA SER A 66 1.52 9.80 0.98
C SER A 66 1.59 8.62 0.01
N GLU A 67 0.45 8.21 -0.57
CA GLU A 67 0.41 7.22 -1.64
C GLU A 67 1.25 7.68 -2.85
N TYR A 68 1.05 8.91 -3.29
CA TYR A 68 1.79 9.48 -4.41
C TYR A 68 3.31 9.43 -4.18
N GLU A 69 3.77 9.93 -3.04
CA GLU A 69 5.21 9.90 -2.72
C GLU A 69 5.75 8.47 -2.65
N ALA A 70 5.00 7.55 -2.02
CA ALA A 70 5.43 6.16 -1.88
C ALA A 70 5.50 5.41 -3.21
N LEU A 71 4.53 5.64 -4.11
CA LEU A 71 4.43 4.93 -5.38
C LEU A 71 5.32 5.51 -6.48
N THR A 72 5.57 6.83 -6.47
CA THR A 72 6.35 7.50 -7.51
C THR A 72 7.77 7.85 -7.10
N GLY A 73 8.04 7.98 -5.79
CA GLY A 73 9.30 8.52 -5.27
C GLY A 73 9.42 10.05 -5.42
N ASN A 74 8.40 10.72 -5.96
CA ASN A 74 8.37 12.17 -6.10
C ASN A 74 7.89 12.83 -4.81
N SER A 75 8.45 13.99 -4.45
CA SER A 75 8.03 14.71 -3.25
C SER A 75 6.99 15.78 -3.56
N ILE A 76 5.91 15.82 -2.79
CA ILE A 76 4.91 16.89 -2.86
C ILE A 76 5.42 18.23 -2.32
N SER A 77 6.57 18.27 -1.68
CA SER A 77 7.16 19.52 -1.16
C SER A 77 7.46 20.54 -2.26
N PHE A 78 7.57 20.10 -3.50
CA PHE A 78 7.75 20.95 -4.67
C PHE A 78 6.45 21.44 -5.30
N LEU A 79 5.31 21.01 -4.80
CA LEU A 79 4.00 21.42 -5.27
C LEU A 79 3.44 22.59 -4.44
N PRO A 80 2.53 23.40 -5.01
CA PRO A 80 1.85 24.43 -4.25
C PRO A 80 1.18 23.87 -2.99
N SER A 81 1.21 24.63 -1.90
CA SER A 81 0.61 24.23 -0.64
C SER A 81 -0.86 23.83 -0.80
N GLY A 82 -1.24 22.73 -0.20
CA GLY A 82 -2.61 22.20 -0.29
C GLY A 82 -2.89 21.34 -1.53
N SER A 83 -1.95 21.23 -2.47
CA SER A 83 -2.14 20.39 -3.65
C SER A 83 -2.32 18.92 -3.29
N VAL A 84 -3.18 18.25 -4.03
CA VAL A 84 -3.36 16.80 -4.02
C VAL A 84 -2.98 16.29 -5.41
N PRO A 85 -1.85 15.58 -5.57
CA PRO A 85 -1.36 15.16 -6.89
C PRO A 85 -2.39 14.39 -7.69
N TYR A 86 -3.11 13.48 -7.09
CA TYR A 86 -4.15 12.67 -7.72
C TYR A 86 -5.29 13.49 -8.31
N GLU A 87 -5.62 14.61 -7.71
CA GLU A 87 -6.70 15.49 -8.20
C GLU A 87 -6.24 16.50 -9.24
N LEU A 88 -4.96 16.90 -9.21
CA LEU A 88 -4.49 18.05 -9.96
C LEU A 88 -3.47 17.72 -11.05
N TYR A 89 -2.59 16.74 -10.83
CA TYR A 89 -1.38 16.58 -11.64
C TYR A 89 -1.29 15.25 -12.38
N VAL A 90 -1.73 14.13 -11.80
CA VAL A 90 -1.68 12.84 -12.48
C VAL A 90 -2.78 12.79 -13.55
N ARG A 91 -2.41 13.07 -14.79
CA ARG A 91 -3.30 13.10 -15.98
C ARG A 91 -2.72 12.34 -17.16
N ASP A 92 -1.45 12.07 -17.12
CA ASP A 92 -0.64 11.36 -18.10
C ASP A 92 0.16 10.28 -17.37
N PRO A 93 0.77 9.31 -18.06
CA PRO A 93 1.55 8.25 -17.45
C PRO A 93 2.61 8.78 -16.47
N GLU A 94 2.52 8.31 -15.23
CA GLU A 94 3.41 8.68 -14.13
C GLU A 94 4.26 7.45 -13.76
N TYR A 95 5.52 7.47 -14.14
CA TYR A 95 6.44 6.37 -13.90
C TYR A 95 6.71 6.17 -12.41
N GLY A 96 6.57 4.94 -11.94
CA GLY A 96 6.71 4.65 -10.52
C GLY A 96 7.00 3.19 -10.18
N MET A 97 6.67 2.82 -8.98
CA MET A 97 6.94 1.49 -8.42
C MET A 97 6.24 0.38 -9.22
N ALA A 98 5.00 0.61 -9.67
CA ALA A 98 4.26 -0.36 -10.45
C ALA A 98 4.99 -0.67 -11.78
N ASP A 99 5.47 0.33 -12.51
CA ASP A 99 6.21 0.12 -13.76
C ASP A 99 7.53 -0.61 -13.52
N ILE A 100 8.26 -0.25 -12.46
CA ILE A 100 9.52 -0.91 -12.09
C ILE A 100 9.28 -2.39 -11.85
N LEU A 101 8.27 -2.73 -11.05
CA LEU A 101 7.96 -4.11 -10.70
C LEU A 101 7.36 -4.88 -11.90
N LYS A 102 6.53 -4.24 -12.70
CA LYS A 102 6.05 -4.80 -13.97
C LYS A 102 7.19 -5.17 -14.90
N SER A 103 8.22 -4.33 -15.01
CA SER A 103 9.41 -4.64 -15.81
C SER A 103 10.20 -5.86 -15.30
N GLN A 104 9.98 -6.25 -14.03
CA GLN A 104 10.55 -7.43 -13.38
C GLN A 104 9.60 -8.65 -13.40
N GLY A 105 8.48 -8.56 -14.11
CA GLY A 105 7.53 -9.64 -14.32
C GLY A 105 6.46 -9.76 -13.23
N TYR A 106 6.19 -8.71 -12.48
CA TYR A 106 5.07 -8.66 -11.55
C TYR A 106 3.79 -8.24 -12.28
N TYR A 107 2.68 -8.85 -11.91
CA TYR A 107 1.34 -8.34 -12.19
C TYR A 107 0.96 -7.41 -11.05
N THR A 108 0.57 -6.19 -11.38
CA THR A 108 0.43 -5.11 -10.41
C THR A 108 -1.03 -4.79 -10.14
N ILE A 109 -1.44 -4.90 -8.87
CA ILE A 109 -2.83 -4.71 -8.42
C ILE A 109 -2.89 -3.61 -7.38
N ALA A 110 -3.58 -2.53 -7.68
CA ALA A 110 -4.00 -1.58 -6.66
C ALA A 110 -5.32 -2.03 -6.04
N MET A 111 -5.48 -1.85 -4.73
CA MET A 111 -6.70 -2.24 -4.02
C MET A 111 -7.13 -1.18 -3.02
N HIS A 112 -8.40 -0.81 -3.05
CA HIS A 112 -9.00 0.13 -2.10
C HIS A 112 -10.43 -0.28 -1.76
N PRO A 113 -10.74 -0.68 -0.51
CA PRO A 113 -12.03 -1.25 -0.13
C PRO A 113 -13.14 -0.19 0.01
N ASN A 114 -13.18 0.77 -0.89
CA ASN A 114 -14.16 1.85 -0.95
C ASN A 114 -14.42 2.24 -2.41
N HIS A 115 -15.13 3.35 -2.64
CA HIS A 115 -15.45 3.83 -3.98
C HIS A 115 -14.18 4.15 -4.78
N ALA A 116 -14.13 3.65 -6.00
CA ALA A 116 -12.99 3.83 -6.91
C ALA A 116 -12.67 5.31 -7.18
N HIS A 117 -13.71 6.14 -7.19
CA HIS A 117 -13.62 7.57 -7.48
C HIS A 117 -13.00 8.40 -6.34
N ASN A 118 -12.86 7.85 -5.15
CA ASN A 118 -12.21 8.55 -4.04
C ASN A 118 -10.77 8.92 -4.43
N TRP A 119 -10.43 10.21 -4.36
CA TRP A 119 -9.16 10.76 -4.82
C TRP A 119 -8.85 10.47 -6.31
N ASN A 120 -9.88 10.29 -7.16
CA ASN A 120 -9.73 9.94 -8.57
C ASN A 120 -8.89 8.68 -8.83
N ARG A 121 -8.85 7.71 -7.92
CA ARG A 121 -8.01 6.52 -8.04
C ARG A 121 -8.31 5.68 -9.27
N ASP A 122 -9.57 5.66 -9.70
CA ASP A 122 -10.01 5.02 -10.96
C ASP A 122 -9.33 5.57 -12.22
N GLN A 123 -8.87 6.81 -12.18
CA GLN A 123 -8.11 7.44 -13.27
C GLN A 123 -6.60 7.39 -13.00
N VAL A 124 -6.21 7.55 -11.75
CA VAL A 124 -4.80 7.70 -11.35
C VAL A 124 -4.03 6.39 -11.41
N TYR A 125 -4.58 5.29 -10.89
CA TYR A 125 -3.83 4.03 -10.85
C TYR A 125 -3.49 3.45 -12.23
N PRO A 126 -4.37 3.52 -13.25
CA PRO A 126 -3.96 3.19 -14.62
C PRO A 126 -2.79 4.04 -15.13
N GLU A 127 -2.78 5.35 -14.87
CA GLU A 127 -1.69 6.23 -15.26
C GLU A 127 -0.39 5.97 -14.47
N MET A 128 -0.49 5.41 -13.27
CA MET A 128 0.64 4.94 -12.48
C MET A 128 1.12 3.53 -12.84
N GLY A 129 0.61 2.94 -13.93
CA GLY A 129 1.06 1.68 -14.47
C GLY A 129 0.49 0.42 -13.81
N PHE A 130 -0.50 0.50 -12.92
CA PHE A 130 -1.15 -0.69 -12.38
C PHE A 130 -1.95 -1.43 -13.45
N ASP A 131 -1.83 -2.77 -13.46
CA ASP A 131 -2.57 -3.65 -14.39
C ASP A 131 -4.04 -3.78 -14.01
N GLU A 132 -4.33 -3.73 -12.71
CA GLU A 132 -5.68 -3.87 -12.18
C GLU A 132 -5.93 -2.94 -11.00
N PHE A 133 -7.17 -2.47 -10.86
CA PHE A 133 -7.64 -1.76 -9.69
C PHE A 133 -8.90 -2.42 -9.12
N ILE A 134 -8.79 -2.94 -7.90
CA ILE A 134 -9.89 -3.54 -7.15
C ILE A 134 -10.45 -2.51 -6.17
N SER A 135 -11.72 -2.17 -6.36
CA SER A 135 -12.46 -1.23 -5.53
C SER A 135 -13.80 -1.83 -5.07
N LEU A 136 -14.59 -1.08 -4.35
CA LEU A 136 -15.91 -1.55 -3.88
C LEU A 136 -16.80 -2.07 -5.01
N SER A 137 -16.69 -1.54 -6.22
CA SER A 137 -17.54 -1.92 -7.36
C SER A 137 -17.23 -3.30 -7.95
N ASN A 138 -16.00 -3.78 -7.80
CA ASN A 138 -15.53 -5.08 -8.28
C ASN A 138 -14.88 -5.92 -7.17
N TRP A 139 -15.24 -5.64 -5.92
CA TRP A 139 -14.66 -6.27 -4.73
C TRP A 139 -14.92 -7.78 -4.66
N GLY A 140 -16.09 -8.21 -5.10
CA GLY A 140 -16.59 -9.57 -4.96
C GLY A 140 -17.43 -9.78 -3.69
N ASP A 141 -18.37 -10.70 -3.74
CA ASP A 141 -19.38 -10.87 -2.68
C ASP A 141 -18.88 -11.65 -1.46
N GLN A 142 -17.78 -12.40 -1.59
CA GLN A 142 -17.31 -13.30 -0.53
C GLN A 142 -16.49 -12.62 0.58
N TYR A 143 -16.02 -11.37 0.38
CA TYR A 143 -15.23 -10.60 1.34
C TYR A 143 -15.90 -9.28 1.67
N THR A 144 -17.12 -9.35 2.21
CA THR A 144 -18.01 -8.18 2.38
C THR A 144 -18.38 -7.88 3.82
N ASP A 145 -17.69 -8.47 4.78
CA ASP A 145 -17.90 -8.12 6.18
C ASP A 145 -17.63 -6.64 6.39
N LYS A 146 -18.53 -5.99 7.08
CA LYS A 146 -18.51 -4.54 7.27
C LYS A 146 -18.45 -4.17 8.73
N VAL A 147 -17.63 -3.16 8.99
CA VAL A 147 -17.69 -2.40 10.25
C VAL A 147 -18.40 -1.09 9.94
N ARG A 148 -19.61 -0.92 10.48
CA ARG A 148 -20.54 0.16 10.10
C ARG A 148 -20.91 0.04 8.61
N THR A 149 -20.46 0.97 7.77
CA THR A 149 -20.74 1.02 6.32
C THR A 149 -19.55 0.66 5.45
N PHE A 150 -18.37 0.43 6.04
CA PHE A 150 -17.13 0.19 5.34
C PHE A 150 -16.77 -1.30 5.36
N ILE A 151 -16.16 -1.79 4.29
CA ILE A 151 -15.52 -3.10 4.28
C ILE A 151 -14.53 -3.15 5.45
N SER A 152 -14.55 -4.23 6.21
CA SER A 152 -13.65 -4.41 7.34
C SER A 152 -12.22 -4.64 6.89
N ASP A 153 -11.25 -4.28 7.74
CA ASP A 153 -9.83 -4.57 7.47
C ASP A 153 -9.60 -6.07 7.33
N GLN A 154 -10.31 -6.90 8.12
CA GLN A 154 -10.25 -8.36 7.98
C GLN A 154 -10.63 -8.80 6.57
N SER A 155 -11.77 -8.32 6.03
CA SER A 155 -12.18 -8.64 4.65
C SER A 155 -11.16 -8.16 3.61
N ALA A 156 -10.50 -7.04 3.85
CA ALA A 156 -9.46 -6.55 2.96
C ALA A 156 -8.23 -7.47 2.97
N TYR A 157 -7.79 -7.92 4.15
CA TYR A 157 -6.70 -8.88 4.26
C TYR A 157 -7.04 -10.24 3.66
N ASP A 158 -8.25 -10.76 3.92
CA ASP A 158 -8.71 -12.03 3.35
C ASP A 158 -8.73 -11.96 1.81
N LYS A 159 -9.10 -10.83 1.24
CA LYS A 159 -9.03 -10.59 -0.20
C LYS A 159 -7.59 -10.62 -0.73
N ILE A 160 -6.65 -10.01 -0.04
CA ILE A 160 -5.22 -10.05 -0.42
C ILE A 160 -4.70 -11.50 -0.38
N ILE A 161 -5.05 -12.24 0.68
CA ILE A 161 -4.65 -13.64 0.82
C ILE A 161 -5.19 -14.46 -0.33
N SER A 162 -6.50 -14.32 -0.67
CA SER A 162 -7.08 -15.07 -1.78
C SER A 162 -6.41 -14.76 -3.12
N LEU A 163 -6.08 -13.51 -3.40
CA LEU A 163 -5.34 -13.14 -4.61
C LEU A 163 -3.97 -13.83 -4.68
N CYS A 164 -3.29 -13.95 -3.55
CA CYS A 164 -2.00 -14.64 -3.48
C CYS A 164 -2.13 -16.17 -3.65
N GLU A 165 -3.23 -16.77 -3.20
CA GLU A 165 -3.48 -18.21 -3.28
C GLU A 165 -4.03 -18.63 -4.64
N GLU A 166 -4.87 -17.81 -5.26
CA GLU A 166 -5.58 -18.10 -6.52
C GLU A 166 -4.77 -17.73 -7.77
N LYS A 167 -3.64 -17.05 -7.62
CA LYS A 167 -2.78 -16.65 -8.74
C LYS A 167 -2.29 -17.84 -9.55
N GLU A 168 -1.94 -17.61 -10.80
CA GLU A 168 -1.30 -18.64 -11.65
C GLU A 168 0.05 -19.10 -11.07
N LYS A 169 0.39 -20.37 -11.33
CA LYS A 169 1.67 -20.93 -10.86
C LYS A 169 2.85 -20.15 -11.47
N GLY A 170 3.68 -19.59 -10.59
CA GLY A 170 4.85 -18.79 -10.98
C GLY A 170 4.54 -17.32 -11.26
N GLN A 171 3.29 -16.90 -11.19
CA GLN A 171 2.92 -15.48 -11.25
C GLN A 171 3.41 -14.75 -9.98
N LYS A 172 3.98 -13.57 -10.17
CA LYS A 172 4.38 -12.68 -9.10
C LYS A 172 3.38 -11.53 -9.00
N LEU A 173 2.93 -11.20 -7.80
CA LEU A 173 2.00 -10.10 -7.54
C LEU A 173 2.69 -8.96 -6.80
N PHE A 174 2.33 -7.75 -7.20
CA PHE A 174 2.54 -6.53 -6.43
C PHE A 174 1.22 -5.81 -6.21
#